data_4a13fda0f4bdb8b2df037838416a32e8
#
_entry.id   4a13fda0f4bdb8b2df037838416a32e8
#
_cell.length_a   1.000
_cell.length_b   1.000
_cell.length_c   1.000
_cell.angle_alpha   90.00
_cell.angle_beta   90.00
_cell.angle_gamma   90.00
#
_symmetry.space_group_name_H-M   'P 1'
#
loop_
_entity.id
_entity.type
_entity.pdbx_description
1 polymer ?
#
loop_
_entity_poly.entity_id
_entity_poly.type
_entity_poly.pdbx_seq_one_letter_code
_entity_poly.pdbx_strand_id
1 'polypeptide(L)'
;MNKRLSIILLLIVSSLSSQDLKWENSVDGNFIIDSVNLGPNGDVNTVSVSGEAGNWTVYMTYYFTNKLQTEGQGEYTAMAWAQDGKERLKTTVQGLWKQNDDNYELKHFENTSDGSQLLTTGLMNFETKTYSCLVRFLNSTRHIFFF
;
A
#
# COMPACT_ATOMS: atom_id res chain seq x y z
N MET A 1 46.19 -14.24 6.27
CA MET A 1 44.74 -14.35 6.52
C MET A 1 44.29 -15.75 6.14
N ASN A 2 43.81 -16.53 7.08
CA ASN A 2 43.58 -17.96 6.89
C ASN A 2 42.38 -18.20 5.94
N LYS A 3 42.63 -18.98 4.86
CA LYS A 3 41.59 -19.39 3.88
C LYS A 3 40.35 -20.00 4.52
N ARG A 4 40.50 -20.64 5.68
CA ARG A 4 39.40 -21.21 6.47
C ARG A 4 38.46 -20.15 7.08
N LEU A 5 38.97 -18.99 7.45
CA LEU A 5 38.15 -17.89 8.00
C LEU A 5 37.29 -17.23 6.90
N SER A 6 37.82 -17.12 5.69
CA SER A 6 37.08 -16.58 4.53
C SER A 6 35.91 -17.47 4.11
N ILE A 7 36.05 -18.79 4.21
CA ILE A 7 34.98 -19.74 3.87
C ILE A 7 33.84 -19.68 4.89
N ILE A 8 34.17 -19.53 6.20
CA ILE A 8 33.16 -19.39 7.26
C ILE A 8 32.37 -18.08 7.09
N LEU A 9 33.06 -16.97 6.74
CA LEU A 9 32.41 -15.69 6.50
C LEU A 9 31.47 -15.74 5.28
N LEU A 10 31.86 -16.47 4.22
CA LEU A 10 31.05 -16.65 3.01
C LEU A 10 29.78 -17.48 3.30
N LEU A 11 29.87 -18.49 4.16
CA LEU A 11 28.73 -19.32 4.56
C LEU A 11 27.73 -18.56 5.45
N ILE A 12 28.21 -17.63 6.29
CA ILE A 12 27.34 -16.78 7.11
C ILE A 12 26.57 -15.77 6.25
N VAL A 13 27.21 -15.22 5.21
CA VAL A 13 26.55 -14.27 4.29
C VAL A 13 25.48 -14.96 3.43
N SER A 14 25.70 -16.23 3.05
CA SER A 14 24.69 -16.96 2.27
C SER A 14 23.45 -17.37 3.07
N SER A 15 23.54 -17.43 4.41
CA SER A 15 22.38 -17.71 5.27
C SER A 15 21.55 -16.47 5.62
N LEU A 16 22.03 -15.26 5.27
CA LEU A 16 21.30 -13.99 5.45
C LEU A 16 20.47 -13.58 4.23
N SER A 17 20.57 -14.31 3.15
CA SER A 17 19.82 -14.00 1.93
C SER A 17 18.45 -14.67 1.92
N SER A 18 17.45 -13.86 1.90
CA SER A 18 16.02 -14.06 1.67
C SER A 18 15.20 -14.51 2.89
N GLN A 19 14.85 -13.53 3.70
CA GLN A 19 13.53 -13.59 4.34
C GLN A 19 12.51 -13.31 3.22
N ASP A 20 12.04 -14.34 2.54
CA ASP A 20 10.90 -14.23 1.66
C ASP A 20 9.70 -13.79 2.49
N LEU A 21 9.19 -12.60 2.22
CA LEU A 21 7.92 -12.13 2.78
C LEU A 21 6.84 -13.11 2.32
N LYS A 22 6.35 -13.94 3.23
CA LYS A 22 5.26 -14.85 2.94
C LYS A 22 3.95 -14.09 2.92
N TRP A 23 3.33 -14.05 1.76
CA TRP A 23 1.99 -13.51 1.56
C TRP A 23 0.97 -14.63 1.82
N GLU A 24 0.08 -14.44 2.78
CA GLU A 24 -0.89 -15.47 3.13
C GLU A 24 -2.10 -15.43 2.20
N ASN A 25 -2.61 -14.25 1.91
CA ASN A 25 -3.79 -14.02 1.06
C ASN A 25 -3.68 -12.69 0.31
N SER A 26 -4.46 -12.55 -0.74
CA SER A 26 -4.63 -11.28 -1.46
C SER A 26 -6.08 -11.03 -1.80
N VAL A 27 -6.45 -9.74 -1.87
CA VAL A 27 -7.78 -9.27 -2.21
C VAL A 27 -7.65 -8.15 -3.23
N ASP A 28 -8.49 -8.17 -4.25
CA ASP A 28 -8.60 -7.07 -5.20
C ASP A 28 -9.44 -5.93 -4.60
N GLY A 29 -8.95 -4.70 -4.76
CA GLY A 29 -9.65 -3.47 -4.41
C GLY A 29 -10.03 -2.69 -5.66
N ASN A 30 -11.28 -2.22 -5.73
CA ASN A 30 -11.80 -1.42 -6.82
C ASN A 30 -12.50 -0.17 -6.26
N PHE A 31 -12.01 1.00 -6.65
CA PHE A 31 -12.44 2.28 -6.10
C PHE A 31 -12.74 3.29 -7.19
N ILE A 32 -13.59 4.23 -6.87
CA ILE A 32 -13.79 5.47 -7.63
C ILE A 32 -13.09 6.63 -6.92
N ILE A 33 -12.61 7.60 -7.69
CA ILE A 33 -12.10 8.85 -7.16
C ILE A 33 -13.27 9.79 -6.92
N ASP A 34 -13.55 10.06 -5.65
CA ASP A 34 -14.65 10.93 -5.22
C ASP A 34 -14.29 12.41 -5.34
N SER A 35 -13.05 12.76 -4.98
CA SER A 35 -12.56 14.12 -5.04
C SER A 35 -11.05 14.21 -5.22
N VAL A 36 -10.62 15.28 -5.87
CA VAL A 36 -9.22 15.68 -6.02
C VAL A 36 -9.09 17.14 -5.60
N ASN A 37 -8.19 17.41 -4.67
CA ASN A 37 -7.86 18.78 -4.27
C ASN A 37 -6.42 19.09 -4.70
N LEU A 38 -6.24 20.26 -5.30
CA LEU A 38 -4.93 20.74 -5.73
C LEU A 38 -4.29 21.61 -4.65
N GLY A 39 -3.00 21.51 -4.52
CA GLY A 39 -2.18 22.41 -3.73
C GLY A 39 -2.01 23.78 -4.40
N PRO A 40 -1.35 24.74 -3.72
CA PRO A 40 -1.17 26.09 -4.24
C PRO A 40 -0.43 26.19 -5.58
N ASN A 41 0.40 25.20 -5.89
CA ASN A 41 1.17 25.14 -7.14
C ASN A 41 0.46 24.36 -8.25
N GLY A 42 -0.80 23.92 -8.05
CA GLY A 42 -1.54 23.12 -9.00
C GLY A 42 -1.25 21.59 -8.93
N ASP A 43 -0.34 21.15 -8.07
CA ASP A 43 -0.06 19.75 -7.87
C ASP A 43 -1.21 19.06 -7.13
N VAL A 44 -1.43 17.77 -7.38
CA VAL A 44 -2.38 16.95 -6.62
C VAL A 44 -1.91 16.88 -5.16
N ASN A 45 -2.74 17.34 -4.25
CA ASN A 45 -2.47 17.37 -2.82
C ASN A 45 -3.24 16.27 -2.07
N THR A 46 -4.55 16.21 -2.29
CA THR A 46 -5.42 15.27 -1.58
C THR A 46 -6.36 14.60 -2.54
N VAL A 47 -6.48 13.27 -2.42
CA VAL A 47 -7.42 12.45 -3.21
C VAL A 47 -8.24 11.60 -2.27
N SER A 48 -9.56 11.68 -2.37
CA SER A 48 -10.47 10.77 -1.65
C SER A 48 -11.04 9.75 -2.63
N VAL A 49 -11.09 8.51 -2.17
CA VAL A 49 -11.64 7.38 -2.93
C VAL A 49 -12.62 6.59 -2.07
N SER A 50 -13.61 5.99 -2.71
CA SER A 50 -14.51 5.01 -2.09
C SER A 50 -14.72 3.81 -2.98
N GLY A 51 -14.93 2.64 -2.39
CA GLY A 51 -15.10 1.41 -3.14
C GLY A 51 -15.07 0.17 -2.27
N GLU A 52 -14.69 -0.94 -2.87
CA GLU A 52 -14.71 -2.24 -2.22
C GLU A 52 -13.37 -2.94 -2.32
N ALA A 53 -13.00 -3.64 -1.25
CA ALA A 53 -11.89 -4.60 -1.20
C ALA A 53 -12.40 -5.89 -0.57
N GLY A 54 -12.62 -6.93 -1.39
CA GLY A 54 -13.36 -8.12 -0.98
C GLY A 54 -14.78 -7.76 -0.53
N ASN A 55 -15.14 -8.11 0.71
CA ASN A 55 -16.44 -7.82 1.31
C ASN A 55 -16.48 -6.46 2.03
N TRP A 56 -15.36 -5.75 2.09
CA TRP A 56 -15.24 -4.49 2.82
C TRP A 56 -15.58 -3.30 1.94
N THR A 57 -16.50 -2.45 2.39
CA THR A 57 -16.68 -1.10 1.86
C THR A 57 -15.64 -0.20 2.49
N VAL A 58 -14.83 0.47 1.67
CA VAL A 58 -13.67 1.25 2.11
C VAL A 58 -13.78 2.70 1.64
N TYR A 59 -13.47 3.62 2.54
CA TYR A 59 -13.27 5.04 2.28
C TYR A 59 -11.85 5.40 2.64
N MET A 60 -11.13 6.06 1.74
CA MET A 60 -9.72 6.39 1.97
C MET A 60 -9.40 7.79 1.46
N THR A 61 -8.58 8.52 2.20
CA THR A 61 -8.06 9.83 1.79
C THR A 61 -6.55 9.78 1.77
N TYR A 62 -5.98 10.04 0.59
CA TYR A 62 -4.56 10.15 0.32
C TYR A 62 -4.09 11.60 0.45
N TYR A 63 -2.91 11.79 1.02
CA TYR A 63 -2.19 13.06 1.13
C TYR A 63 -0.85 12.92 0.40
N PHE A 64 -0.81 13.42 -0.83
CA PHE A 64 0.36 13.34 -1.69
C PHE A 64 1.38 14.42 -1.35
N THR A 65 2.65 14.05 -1.37
CA THR A 65 3.77 14.95 -1.17
C THR A 65 4.89 14.63 -2.18
N ASN A 66 5.75 15.60 -2.43
CA ASN A 66 7.00 15.42 -3.18
C ASN A 66 8.10 16.21 -2.47
N LYS A 67 8.54 15.68 -1.33
CA LYS A 67 9.51 16.36 -0.45
C LYS A 67 10.88 16.52 -1.09
N LEU A 68 11.27 15.61 -1.95
CA LEU A 68 12.57 15.62 -2.64
C LEU A 68 12.52 16.38 -3.97
N GLN A 69 11.34 16.89 -4.36
CA GLN A 69 11.13 17.60 -5.63
C GLN A 69 11.57 16.79 -6.85
N THR A 70 11.43 15.47 -6.79
CA THR A 70 11.73 14.58 -7.91
C THR A 70 10.56 14.57 -8.88
N GLU A 71 10.84 14.79 -10.17
CA GLU A 71 9.80 14.81 -11.18
C GLU A 71 9.08 13.46 -11.29
N GLY A 72 7.74 13.50 -11.33
CA GLY A 72 6.89 12.34 -11.58
C GLY A 72 6.87 11.28 -10.47
N GLN A 73 7.35 11.57 -9.27
CA GLN A 73 7.30 10.64 -8.14
C GLN A 73 7.35 11.36 -6.79
N GLY A 74 6.93 10.66 -5.74
CA GLY A 74 6.96 11.20 -4.39
C GLY A 74 6.40 10.22 -3.37
N GLU A 75 6.07 10.77 -2.21
CA GLU A 75 5.53 10.03 -1.07
C GLU A 75 4.07 10.39 -0.86
N TYR A 76 3.36 9.55 -0.14
CA TYR A 76 2.05 9.88 0.42
C TYR A 76 1.79 9.17 1.73
N THR A 77 0.87 9.73 2.48
CA THR A 77 0.20 9.05 3.58
C THR A 77 -1.29 8.95 3.28
N ALA A 78 -1.99 8.01 3.90
CA ALA A 78 -3.44 7.96 3.82
C ALA A 78 -4.05 7.48 5.13
N MET A 79 -5.33 7.77 5.27
CA MET A 79 -6.19 7.23 6.31
C MET A 79 -7.36 6.55 5.64
N ALA A 80 -7.65 5.31 6.07
CA ALA A 80 -8.80 4.56 5.58
C ALA A 80 -9.74 4.18 6.72
N TRP A 81 -10.99 4.02 6.34
CA TRP A 81 -12.04 3.46 7.16
C TRP A 81 -12.73 2.38 6.34
N ALA A 82 -12.83 1.18 6.88
CA ALA A 82 -13.44 0.03 6.23
C ALA A 82 -14.57 -0.54 7.10
N GLN A 83 -15.62 -1.02 6.44
CA GLN A 83 -16.78 -1.62 7.10
C GLN A 83 -17.22 -2.90 6.38
N ASP A 84 -17.45 -3.96 7.14
CA ASP A 84 -18.15 -5.18 6.73
C ASP A 84 -19.24 -5.49 7.76
N GLY A 85 -20.49 -5.32 7.39
CA GLY A 85 -21.63 -5.45 8.31
C GLY A 85 -21.51 -4.52 9.52
N LYS A 86 -21.28 -5.11 10.73
CA LYS A 86 -21.09 -4.37 11.98
C LYS A 86 -19.63 -4.13 12.33
N GLU A 87 -18.71 -4.81 11.65
CA GLU A 87 -17.27 -4.66 11.86
C GLU A 87 -16.75 -3.38 11.21
N ARG A 88 -15.82 -2.72 11.88
CA ARG A 88 -15.21 -1.49 11.42
C ARG A 88 -13.72 -1.50 11.70
N LEU A 89 -12.93 -1.16 10.70
CA LEU A 89 -11.49 -1.03 10.81
C LEU A 89 -11.07 0.40 10.44
N LYS A 90 -10.01 0.86 11.10
CA LYS A 90 -9.27 2.05 10.72
C LYS A 90 -7.90 1.62 10.25
N THR A 91 -7.39 2.28 9.23
CA THR A 91 -6.10 1.93 8.62
C THR A 91 -5.27 3.19 8.43
N THR A 92 -4.01 3.12 8.80
CA THR A 92 -2.99 4.12 8.46
C THR A 92 -2.12 3.59 7.33
N VAL A 93 -1.76 4.47 6.39
CA VAL A 93 -1.07 4.12 5.16
C VAL A 93 0.16 5.00 4.98
N GLN A 94 1.26 4.39 4.52
CA GLN A 94 2.47 5.10 4.10
C GLN A 94 2.99 4.50 2.80
N GLY A 95 3.20 5.32 1.79
CA GLY A 95 3.55 4.84 0.48
C GLY A 95 4.31 5.79 -0.41
N LEU A 96 4.61 5.27 -1.59
CA LEU A 96 5.27 5.95 -2.68
C LEU A 96 4.37 5.95 -3.91
N TRP A 97 4.39 7.05 -4.63
CA TRP A 97 3.72 7.18 -5.92
C TRP A 97 4.71 7.46 -7.03
N LYS A 98 4.40 6.96 -8.20
CA LYS A 98 5.13 7.24 -9.44
C LYS A 98 4.15 7.46 -10.56
N GLN A 99 4.31 8.56 -11.28
CA GLN A 99 3.55 8.84 -12.49
C GLN A 99 4.12 8.03 -13.65
N ASN A 100 3.23 7.38 -14.39
CA ASN A 100 3.54 6.66 -15.61
C ASN A 100 2.42 6.96 -16.62
N ASP A 101 2.67 7.88 -17.54
CA ASP A 101 1.66 8.48 -18.42
C ASP A 101 0.46 9.04 -17.62
N ASP A 102 -0.74 8.58 -17.90
CA ASP A 102 -1.98 9.02 -17.24
C ASP A 102 -2.27 8.28 -15.92
N ASN A 103 -1.40 7.35 -15.53
CA ASN A 103 -1.54 6.55 -14.35
C ASN A 103 -0.56 6.96 -13.25
N TYR A 104 -1.01 6.83 -12.01
CA TYR A 104 -0.19 6.90 -10.82
C TYR A 104 -0.06 5.51 -10.23
N GLU A 105 1.13 4.93 -10.28
CA GLU A 105 1.46 3.69 -9.58
C GLU A 105 1.60 3.98 -8.09
N LEU A 106 0.84 3.29 -7.26
CA LEU A 106 0.87 3.42 -5.80
C LEU A 106 1.41 2.13 -5.18
N LYS A 107 2.31 2.28 -4.21
CA LYS A 107 2.83 1.17 -3.40
C LYS A 107 2.89 1.61 -1.95
N HIS A 108 2.23 0.89 -1.06
CA HIS A 108 2.17 1.29 0.34
C HIS A 108 2.06 0.13 1.32
N PHE A 109 2.50 0.41 2.53
CA PHE A 109 2.23 -0.40 3.70
C PHE A 109 1.06 0.17 4.49
N GLU A 110 0.29 -0.73 5.09
CA GLU A 110 -0.87 -0.40 5.89
C GLU A 110 -0.79 -1.07 7.26
N ASN A 111 -1.24 -0.35 8.31
CA ASN A 111 -1.49 -0.89 9.63
C ASN A 111 -2.95 -0.70 9.96
N THR A 112 -3.64 -1.79 10.26
CA THR A 112 -5.06 -1.78 10.61
C THR A 112 -5.30 -1.82 12.11
N SER A 113 -6.45 -1.34 12.56
CA SER A 113 -6.79 -1.26 13.98
C SER A 113 -6.98 -2.61 14.66
N ASP A 114 -7.06 -3.69 13.91
CA ASP A 114 -7.08 -5.07 14.43
C ASP A 114 -5.68 -5.71 14.54
N GLY A 115 -4.64 -4.94 14.18
CA GLY A 115 -3.24 -5.38 14.21
C GLY A 115 -2.76 -6.06 12.93
N SER A 116 -3.59 -6.17 11.91
CA SER A 116 -3.17 -6.69 10.60
C SER A 116 -2.24 -5.70 9.90
N GLN A 117 -1.28 -6.23 9.15
CA GLN A 117 -0.36 -5.46 8.32
C GLN A 117 -0.53 -5.88 6.86
N LEU A 118 -0.62 -4.90 5.98
CA LEU A 118 -0.89 -5.12 4.56
C LEU A 118 0.18 -4.45 3.71
N LEU A 119 0.41 -5.01 2.53
CA LEU A 119 1.11 -4.35 1.43
C LEU A 119 0.16 -4.24 0.25
N THR A 120 -0.03 -3.03 -0.24
CA THR A 120 -0.90 -2.75 -1.37
C THR A 120 -0.11 -2.16 -2.54
N THR A 121 -0.43 -2.64 -3.73
CA THR A 121 0.06 -2.09 -4.99
C THR A 121 -1.13 -1.79 -5.88
N GLY A 122 -1.15 -0.64 -6.54
CA GLY A 122 -2.30 -0.27 -7.36
C GLY A 122 -2.02 0.80 -8.39
N LEU A 123 -3.01 1.05 -9.23
CA LEU A 123 -3.01 2.06 -10.28
C LEU A 123 -4.19 3.01 -10.08
N MET A 124 -3.89 4.29 -9.96
CA MET A 124 -4.87 5.37 -9.91
C MET A 124 -4.84 6.13 -11.23
N ASN A 125 -6.00 6.28 -11.87
CA ASN A 125 -6.16 7.00 -13.13
C ASN A 125 -7.16 8.14 -12.94
N PHE A 126 -6.71 9.37 -13.14
CA PHE A 126 -7.53 10.57 -12.92
C PHE A 126 -8.49 10.85 -14.08
N GLU A 127 -8.18 10.40 -15.30
CA GLU A 127 -9.06 10.55 -16.45
C GLU A 127 -10.32 9.70 -16.30
N THR A 128 -10.12 8.41 -15.99
CA THR A 128 -11.23 7.46 -15.77
C THR A 128 -11.82 7.54 -14.37
N LYS A 129 -11.20 8.29 -13.47
CA LYS A 129 -11.58 8.42 -12.06
C LYS A 129 -11.64 7.09 -11.32
N THR A 130 -10.67 6.22 -11.60
CA THR A 130 -10.60 4.89 -11.01
C THR A 130 -9.32 4.67 -10.24
N TYR A 131 -9.39 3.84 -9.21
CA TYR A 131 -8.24 3.28 -8.52
C TYR A 131 -8.46 1.78 -8.32
N SER A 132 -7.58 0.95 -8.87
CA SER A 132 -7.58 -0.50 -8.69
C SER A 132 -6.30 -0.95 -8.01
N CYS A 133 -6.41 -1.88 -7.06
CA CYS A 133 -5.25 -2.33 -6.31
C CYS A 133 -5.34 -3.81 -5.94
N LEU A 134 -4.19 -4.37 -5.60
CA LEU A 134 -4.04 -5.69 -5.00
C LEU A 134 -3.51 -5.52 -3.58
N VAL A 135 -4.30 -5.91 -2.60
CA VAL A 135 -3.99 -5.89 -1.17
C VAL A 135 -3.47 -7.26 -0.77
N ARG A 136 -2.30 -7.32 -0.15
CA ARG A 136 -1.66 -8.56 0.35
C ARG A 136 -1.48 -8.50 1.86
N PHE A 137 -1.83 -9.56 2.54
CA PHE A 137 -1.69 -9.67 3.99
C PHE A 137 -0.30 -10.14 4.38
N LEU A 138 0.38 -9.36 5.25
CA LEU A 138 1.70 -9.63 5.83
C LEU A 138 1.55 -10.31 7.15
N ASN A 139 1.28 -11.44 7.45
CA ASN A 139 0.98 -12.06 8.74
C ASN A 139 -0.41 -11.68 9.28
N SER A 140 -1.38 -12.51 9.00
CA SER A 140 -2.64 -12.48 9.70
C SER A 140 -2.49 -13.28 11.01
N THR A 141 -2.46 -12.59 12.15
CA THR A 141 -2.60 -13.23 13.46
C THR A 141 -4.04 -13.66 13.75
N ARG A 142 -4.97 -13.32 12.86
CA ARG A 142 -6.35 -13.80 12.91
C ARG A 142 -6.56 -14.90 11.85
N HIS A 143 -6.89 -16.08 12.31
CA HIS A 143 -7.59 -17.06 11.48
C HIS A 143 -8.95 -16.43 11.11
N ILE A 144 -9.02 -15.81 9.93
CA ILE A 144 -10.31 -15.43 9.35
C ILE A 144 -10.98 -16.75 8.99
N PHE A 145 -11.88 -17.21 9.85
CA PHE A 145 -12.78 -18.31 9.52
C PHE A 145 -13.73 -17.79 8.44
N PHE A 146 -13.49 -18.18 7.22
CA PHE A 146 -14.52 -18.12 6.17
C PHE A 146 -15.51 -19.25 6.46
N PHE A 147 -16.71 -18.89 6.86
CA PHE A 147 -17.89 -19.77 6.86
C PHE A 147 -18.75 -19.44 5.65
#